data_e65ae354bc2a68a2ab88d225c1460b9c
#
_entry.id   e65ae354bc2a68a2ab88d225c1460b9c
#
_cell.length_a   1.000
_cell.length_b   1.000
_cell.length_c   1.000
_cell.angle_alpha   90.00
_cell.angle_beta   90.00
_cell.angle_gamma   90.00
#
_symmetry.space_group_name_H-M   'P 1'
#
loop_
_entity.id
_entity.type
_entity.pdbx_description
1 polymer ?
#
loop_
_entity_poly.entity_id
_entity_poly.type
_entity_poly.pdbx_seq_one_letter_code
_entity_poly.pdbx_strand_id
1 'polypeptide(L)'
;MRNKIYVTKEMPHEQQEQCCNIDVGKVIANDYKNNPTVFEKETKFDAFYYFRQIINSIIEHSKTRIVFTNLGILLEKDFSLDVPKFLLEYAKDYQVFILKGPFNIVDGNKLVWNIDKPENKIEFSQGVIESLNQE
;
A
#
# COMPACT_ATOMS: atom_id res chain seq x y z
N MET A 1 -5.88 -9.26 -14.95
CA MET A 1 -5.21 -10.14 -13.97
C MET A 1 -5.38 -9.60 -12.59
N ARG A 2 -5.97 -10.40 -11.76
CA ARG A 2 -6.38 -9.91 -10.45
C ARG A 2 -5.35 -10.06 -9.34
N ASN A 3 -4.22 -10.67 -9.65
CA ASN A 3 -3.18 -10.86 -8.65
C ASN A 3 -1.92 -10.08 -8.98
N LYS A 4 -2.09 -8.99 -9.69
CA LYS A 4 -0.96 -8.13 -10.04
C LYS A 4 -1.06 -6.79 -9.34
N ILE A 5 0.10 -6.23 -9.03
CA ILE A 5 0.23 -4.89 -8.49
C ILE A 5 1.21 -4.16 -9.37
N TYR A 6 0.81 -2.99 -9.83
CA TYR A 6 1.61 -2.20 -10.76
C TYR A 6 2.34 -1.11 -10.01
N VAL A 7 3.61 -0.93 -10.31
CA VAL A 7 4.40 0.16 -9.75
C VAL A 7 4.69 1.14 -10.87
N THR A 8 4.37 2.40 -10.67
CA THR A 8 4.51 3.41 -11.70
C THR A 8 5.02 4.71 -11.11
N LYS A 9 5.72 5.51 -11.91
CA LYS A 9 6.19 6.83 -11.47
C LYS A 9 5.04 7.82 -11.35
N GLU A 10 4.10 7.75 -12.29
CA GLU A 10 2.92 8.60 -12.25
C GLU A 10 1.83 7.96 -13.10
N MET A 11 0.60 8.30 -12.80
CA MET A 11 -0.53 7.81 -13.58
C MET A 11 -0.74 8.68 -14.80
N PRO A 12 -1.05 8.09 -15.96
CA PRO A 12 -1.41 8.88 -17.13
C PRO A 12 -2.60 9.78 -16.83
N HIS A 13 -2.58 10.98 -17.38
CA HIS A 13 -3.58 11.99 -17.09
C HIS A 13 -5.01 11.49 -17.36
N GLU A 14 -5.19 10.81 -18.47
CA GLU A 14 -6.51 10.33 -18.86
C GLU A 14 -7.05 9.21 -17.99
N GLN A 15 -6.20 8.61 -17.15
CA GLN A 15 -6.64 7.54 -16.26
C GLN A 15 -6.94 8.03 -14.85
N GLN A 16 -6.62 9.28 -14.54
CA GLN A 16 -6.75 9.77 -13.17
C GLN A 16 -8.18 9.83 -12.68
N GLU A 17 -9.12 10.03 -13.57
CA GLU A 17 -10.53 10.08 -13.18
C GLU A 17 -11.03 8.74 -12.66
N GLN A 18 -10.38 7.65 -13.05
CA GLN A 18 -10.75 6.30 -12.62
C GLN A 18 -10.03 5.88 -11.35
N CYS A 19 -9.18 6.74 -10.79
CA CYS A 19 -8.31 6.39 -9.69
C CYS A 19 -8.80 6.94 -8.37
N CYS A 20 -8.76 6.08 -7.35
CA CYS A 20 -8.90 6.51 -5.97
C CYS A 20 -7.50 6.58 -5.39
N ASN A 21 -7.03 7.78 -5.08
CA ASN A 21 -5.67 7.99 -4.58
C ASN A 21 -5.67 7.93 -3.06
N ILE A 22 -4.84 7.06 -2.52
CA ILE A 22 -4.78 6.83 -1.08
C ILE A 22 -3.34 7.03 -0.61
N ASP A 23 -3.12 8.10 0.14
CA ASP A 23 -1.84 8.34 0.82
C ASP A 23 -1.91 7.60 2.14
N VAL A 24 -1.32 6.41 2.18
CA VAL A 24 -1.45 5.52 3.33
C VAL A 24 -0.88 6.15 4.59
N GLY A 25 0.30 6.78 4.47
CA GLY A 25 0.91 7.41 5.63
C GLY A 25 0.04 8.51 6.21
N LYS A 26 -0.54 9.34 5.34
CA LYS A 26 -1.39 10.44 5.78
C LYS A 26 -2.69 9.93 6.41
N VAL A 27 -3.29 8.91 5.80
CA VAL A 27 -4.53 8.34 6.31
C VAL A 27 -4.34 7.76 7.70
N ILE A 28 -3.27 7.00 7.88
CA ILE A 28 -3.01 6.37 9.17
C ILE A 28 -2.63 7.42 10.22
N ALA A 29 -1.79 8.39 9.85
CA ALA A 29 -1.41 9.44 10.78
C ALA A 29 -2.61 10.26 11.22
N ASN A 30 -3.52 10.55 10.31
CA ASN A 30 -4.72 11.30 10.64
C ASN A 30 -5.63 10.52 11.57
N ASP A 31 -5.76 9.24 11.33
CA ASP A 31 -6.58 8.40 12.22
C ASP A 31 -5.97 8.29 13.61
N TYR A 32 -4.65 8.16 13.68
CA TYR A 32 -3.95 8.13 14.97
C TYR A 32 -4.17 9.42 15.75
N LYS A 33 -4.11 10.56 15.05
CA LYS A 33 -4.34 11.85 15.69
C LYS A 33 -5.71 11.95 16.32
N ASN A 34 -6.72 11.38 15.64
CA ASN A 34 -8.09 11.44 16.12
C ASN A 34 -8.43 10.35 17.13
N ASN A 35 -7.72 9.24 17.10
CA ASN A 35 -7.99 8.08 17.95
C ASN A 35 -6.69 7.48 18.48
N PRO A 36 -5.93 8.23 19.27
CA PRO A 36 -4.59 7.75 19.67
C PRO A 36 -4.61 6.50 20.53
N THR A 37 -5.68 6.29 21.30
CA THR A 37 -5.76 5.14 22.19
C THR A 37 -5.86 3.81 21.47
N VAL A 38 -6.27 3.82 20.21
CA VAL A 38 -6.38 2.57 19.44
C VAL A 38 -5.03 1.87 19.35
N PHE A 39 -3.97 2.67 19.10
CA PHE A 39 -2.63 2.12 18.93
C PHE A 39 -1.96 1.79 20.26
N GLU A 40 -2.51 2.26 21.36
CA GLU A 40 -1.95 2.04 22.68
C GLU A 40 -2.52 0.83 23.39
N LYS A 41 -3.56 0.25 22.84
CA LYS A 41 -4.14 -0.93 23.43
C LYS A 41 -3.21 -2.11 23.26
N GLU A 42 -2.81 -2.68 24.36
CA GLU A 42 -1.80 -3.72 24.37
C GLU A 42 -2.23 -5.02 23.75
N THR A 43 -3.50 -5.35 23.87
CA THR A 43 -3.96 -6.66 23.46
C THR A 43 -4.79 -6.58 22.21
N LYS A 44 -4.50 -7.48 21.28
CA LYS A 44 -5.36 -7.76 20.14
C LYS A 44 -5.54 -6.64 19.15
N PHE A 45 -4.53 -5.77 19.00
CA PHE A 45 -4.57 -4.85 17.88
C PHE A 45 -4.29 -5.62 16.59
N ASP A 46 -5.30 -5.70 15.75
CA ASP A 46 -5.19 -6.36 14.47
C ASP A 46 -5.03 -5.29 13.40
N ALA A 47 -3.80 -5.03 13.01
CA ALA A 47 -3.49 -3.97 12.05
C ALA A 47 -4.13 -4.25 10.69
N PHE A 48 -4.16 -5.51 10.27
CA PHE A 48 -4.75 -5.88 8.99
C PHE A 48 -6.22 -5.46 8.93
N TYR A 49 -6.98 -5.84 9.92
CA TYR A 49 -8.40 -5.53 9.98
C TYR A 49 -8.64 -4.04 10.13
N TYR A 50 -7.88 -3.41 11.03
CA TYR A 50 -8.06 -2.01 11.34
C TYR A 50 -7.77 -1.11 10.13
N PHE A 51 -6.64 -1.35 9.46
CA PHE A 51 -6.28 -0.54 8.31
C PHE A 51 -7.21 -0.77 7.14
N ARG A 52 -7.70 -2.00 6.98
CA ARG A 52 -8.70 -2.26 5.94
C ARG A 52 -9.97 -1.47 6.20
N GLN A 53 -10.41 -1.38 7.44
CA GLN A 53 -11.59 -0.59 7.75
C GLN A 53 -11.40 0.89 7.42
N ILE A 54 -10.26 1.45 7.80
CA ILE A 54 -9.99 2.86 7.51
C ILE A 54 -9.97 3.10 6.02
N ILE A 55 -9.24 2.30 5.28
CA ILE A 55 -9.08 2.50 3.84
C ILE A 55 -10.40 2.24 3.12
N ASN A 56 -11.15 1.21 3.52
CA ASN A 56 -12.43 0.93 2.89
C ASN A 56 -13.42 2.08 3.08
N SER A 57 -13.31 2.82 4.18
CA SER A 57 -14.21 3.94 4.43
C SER A 57 -13.98 5.11 3.49
N ILE A 58 -12.81 5.19 2.85
CA ILE A 58 -12.49 6.30 1.96
C ILE A 58 -12.45 5.90 0.48
N ILE A 59 -12.58 4.62 0.18
CA ILE A 59 -12.59 4.16 -1.20
C ILE A 59 -13.91 4.56 -1.85
N GLU A 60 -13.80 5.19 -3.03
CA GLU A 60 -14.97 5.52 -3.84
C GLU A 60 -15.29 4.32 -4.72
N HIS A 61 -16.43 3.70 -4.48
CA HIS A 61 -16.78 2.46 -5.17
C HIS A 61 -17.02 2.64 -6.67
N SER A 62 -17.21 3.87 -7.11
CA SER A 62 -17.36 4.16 -8.55
C SER A 62 -16.04 4.09 -9.28
N LYS A 63 -14.93 4.07 -8.57
CA LYS A 63 -13.60 4.02 -9.18
C LYS A 63 -13.19 2.57 -9.41
N THR A 64 -12.37 2.37 -10.44
CA THR A 64 -11.90 1.02 -10.80
C THR A 64 -10.45 0.79 -10.45
N ARG A 65 -9.71 1.85 -10.11
CA ARG A 65 -8.30 1.76 -9.80
C ARG A 65 -8.02 2.38 -8.44
N ILE A 66 -7.12 1.74 -7.69
CA ILE A 66 -6.64 2.29 -6.43
C ILE A 66 -5.16 2.57 -6.59
N VAL A 67 -4.75 3.77 -6.20
CA VAL A 67 -3.34 4.19 -6.25
C VAL A 67 -2.88 4.43 -4.82
N PHE A 68 -1.95 3.61 -4.36
CA PHE A 68 -1.37 3.76 -3.02
C PHE A 68 -0.07 4.53 -3.08
N THR A 69 0.11 5.45 -2.14
CA THR A 69 1.35 6.18 -1.97
C THR A 69 1.77 6.11 -0.51
N ASN A 70 3.05 6.36 -0.25
CA ASN A 70 3.57 6.51 1.09
C ASN A 70 3.33 5.28 1.97
N LEU A 71 3.76 4.14 1.46
CA LEU A 71 3.52 2.85 2.12
C LEU A 71 4.46 2.54 3.27
N GLY A 72 5.50 3.35 3.47
CA GLY A 72 6.54 3.02 4.44
C GLY A 72 6.04 2.80 5.85
N ILE A 73 4.96 3.47 6.24
CA ILE A 73 4.40 3.32 7.58
C ILE A 73 3.94 1.89 7.85
N LEU A 74 3.57 1.16 6.81
CA LEU A 74 3.09 -0.21 6.97
C LEU A 74 4.20 -1.17 7.40
N LEU A 75 5.45 -0.71 7.35
CA LEU A 75 6.60 -1.53 7.74
C LEU A 75 6.89 -1.49 9.23
N GLU A 76 6.12 -0.70 9.99
CA GLU A 76 6.30 -0.67 11.45
C GLU A 76 6.14 -2.04 12.04
N LYS A 77 7.14 -2.43 12.85
CA LYS A 77 7.16 -3.78 13.43
C LYS A 77 5.96 -4.05 14.33
N ASP A 78 5.53 -3.01 15.04
CA ASP A 78 4.44 -3.16 16.00
C ASP A 78 3.12 -3.52 15.35
N PHE A 79 3.00 -3.28 14.05
CA PHE A 79 1.78 -3.63 13.33
C PHE A 79 1.73 -5.12 12.97
N SER A 80 2.88 -5.78 12.85
CA SER A 80 2.94 -7.19 12.46
C SER A 80 2.08 -7.48 11.23
N LEU A 81 2.14 -6.58 10.26
CA LEU A 81 1.26 -6.62 9.10
C LEU A 81 1.89 -7.39 7.95
N ASP A 82 1.14 -8.34 7.40
CA ASP A 82 1.52 -8.97 6.14
C ASP A 82 1.13 -8.03 5.02
N VAL A 83 2.05 -7.14 4.64
CA VAL A 83 1.76 -6.08 3.68
C VAL A 83 1.39 -6.62 2.30
N PRO A 84 2.10 -7.63 1.74
CA PRO A 84 1.69 -8.16 0.45
C PRO A 84 0.26 -8.67 0.45
N LYS A 85 -0.12 -9.41 1.49
CA LYS A 85 -1.48 -9.92 1.59
C LYS A 85 -2.49 -8.78 1.70
N PHE A 86 -2.14 -7.76 2.49
CA PHE A 86 -3.00 -6.59 2.67
C PHE A 86 -3.29 -5.90 1.34
N LEU A 87 -2.26 -5.66 0.55
CA LEU A 87 -2.41 -4.97 -0.72
C LEU A 87 -3.12 -5.84 -1.76
N LEU A 88 -2.84 -7.14 -1.76
CA LEU A 88 -3.45 -8.05 -2.73
C LEU A 88 -4.93 -8.25 -2.49
N GLU A 89 -5.43 -8.00 -1.28
CA GLU A 89 -6.86 -8.04 -1.05
C GLU A 89 -7.61 -7.05 -1.92
N TYR A 90 -7.00 -5.89 -2.16
CA TYR A 90 -7.63 -4.89 -3.03
C TYR A 90 -7.54 -5.27 -4.51
N ALA A 91 -6.56 -6.08 -4.89
CA ALA A 91 -6.40 -6.48 -6.27
C ALA A 91 -7.49 -7.44 -6.74
N LYS A 92 -8.29 -7.96 -5.83
CA LYS A 92 -9.43 -8.80 -6.19
C LYS A 92 -10.53 -8.00 -6.87
N ASP A 93 -10.70 -6.75 -6.47
CA ASP A 93 -11.81 -5.93 -6.93
C ASP A 93 -11.38 -4.69 -7.71
N TYR A 94 -10.12 -4.31 -7.59
CA TYR A 94 -9.60 -3.09 -8.20
C TYR A 94 -8.29 -3.38 -8.89
N GLN A 95 -7.94 -2.52 -9.83
CA GLN A 95 -6.60 -2.51 -10.37
C GLN A 95 -5.74 -1.69 -9.41
N VAL A 96 -4.70 -2.31 -8.85
CA VAL A 96 -3.91 -1.71 -7.78
C VAL A 96 -2.60 -1.17 -8.32
N PHE A 97 -2.32 0.08 -8.01
CA PHE A 97 -1.08 0.75 -8.39
C PHE A 97 -0.37 1.26 -7.14
N ILE A 98 0.95 1.24 -7.18
CA ILE A 98 1.78 1.88 -6.16
C ILE A 98 2.59 2.94 -6.87
N LEU A 99 2.48 4.20 -6.42
CA LEU A 99 3.31 5.26 -6.97
C LEU A 99 4.72 5.12 -6.41
N LYS A 100 5.70 5.22 -7.29
CA LYS A 100 7.08 5.08 -6.89
C LYS A 100 7.47 6.19 -5.94
N GLY A 101 7.99 5.80 -4.80
CA GLY A 101 8.46 6.71 -3.77
C GLY A 101 9.90 6.42 -3.44
N PRO A 102 10.30 6.64 -2.19
CA PRO A 102 11.70 6.46 -1.78
C PRO A 102 12.07 5.00 -1.57
N PHE A 103 11.66 4.13 -2.48
CA PHE A 103 12.02 2.72 -2.45
C PHE A 103 12.60 2.32 -3.80
N ASN A 104 13.34 1.22 -3.79
CA ASN A 104 13.88 0.62 -4.99
C ASN A 104 13.25 -0.76 -5.19
N ILE A 105 13.08 -1.14 -6.45
CA ILE A 105 12.61 -2.48 -6.77
C ILE A 105 13.83 -3.38 -6.91
N VAL A 106 13.87 -4.44 -6.12
CA VAL A 106 14.99 -5.38 -6.09
C VAL A 106 14.50 -6.76 -6.50
N ASP A 107 15.25 -7.41 -7.38
CA ASP A 107 14.93 -8.77 -7.86
C ASP A 107 13.54 -8.87 -8.50
N GLY A 108 12.96 -7.74 -8.86
CA GLY A 108 11.67 -7.70 -9.53
C GLY A 108 10.46 -7.92 -8.63
N ASN A 109 10.67 -8.25 -7.36
CA ASN A 109 9.55 -8.56 -6.47
C ASN A 109 9.63 -7.91 -5.09
N LYS A 110 10.68 -7.13 -4.82
CA LYS A 110 10.86 -6.50 -3.51
C LYS A 110 10.88 -5.00 -3.64
N LEU A 111 10.12 -4.35 -2.78
CA LEU A 111 10.18 -2.89 -2.66
C LEU A 111 10.99 -2.61 -1.39
N VAL A 112 12.18 -2.00 -1.56
CA VAL A 112 13.11 -1.78 -0.44
C VAL A 112 13.24 -0.29 -0.18
N TRP A 113 12.89 0.14 1.05
CA TRP A 113 12.87 1.55 1.41
C TRP A 113 14.23 2.12 1.78
N ASN A 114 15.11 1.30 2.28
CA ASN A 114 16.46 1.75 2.63
C ASN A 114 17.40 0.61 2.35
N ILE A 115 18.26 0.79 1.35
CA ILE A 115 19.16 -0.28 0.93
C ILE A 115 20.10 -0.70 2.06
N ASP A 116 20.47 0.25 2.94
CA ASP A 116 21.32 -0.06 4.07
C ASP A 116 20.58 -0.84 5.15
N LYS A 117 19.26 -0.90 5.07
CA LYS A 117 18.43 -1.67 5.98
C LYS A 117 17.48 -2.51 5.17
N PRO A 118 17.97 -3.62 4.59
CA PRO A 118 17.15 -4.42 3.69
C PRO A 118 15.94 -5.09 4.35
N GLU A 119 15.88 -5.08 5.68
CA GLU A 119 14.68 -5.55 6.38
C GLU A 119 13.51 -4.62 6.17
N ASN A 120 13.74 -3.36 5.75
CA ASN A 120 12.67 -2.41 5.44
C ASN A 120 12.19 -2.65 4.01
N LYS A 121 11.46 -3.73 3.82
CA LYS A 121 11.03 -4.15 2.49
C LYS A 121 9.64 -4.73 2.51
N ILE A 122 9.01 -4.70 1.33
CA ILE A 122 7.79 -5.45 1.07
C ILE A 122 8.15 -6.45 -0.01
N GLU A 123 8.04 -7.73 0.29
CA GLU A 123 8.41 -8.78 -0.65
C GLU A 123 7.17 -9.51 -1.14
N PHE A 124 6.96 -9.50 -2.44
CA PHE A 124 5.86 -10.21 -3.08
C PHE A 124 6.36 -11.49 -3.71
N SER A 125 5.43 -12.38 -4.06
CA SER A 125 5.79 -13.54 -4.86
C SER A 125 6.25 -13.08 -6.24
N GLN A 126 7.08 -13.88 -6.89
CA GLN A 126 7.56 -13.53 -8.22
C GLN A 126 6.38 -13.42 -9.19
N GLY A 127 6.45 -12.40 -10.05
CA GLY A 127 5.42 -12.18 -11.06
C GLY A 127 4.25 -11.33 -10.60
N VAL A 128 4.17 -10.98 -9.31
CA VAL A 128 3.08 -10.13 -8.79
C VAL A 128 3.30 -8.67 -9.16
N ILE A 129 4.53 -8.19 -9.03
CA ILE A 129 4.86 -6.79 -9.29
C ILE A 129 5.19 -6.60 -10.77
N GLU A 130 4.55 -5.62 -11.35
CA GLU A 130 4.88 -5.21 -12.72
C GLU A 130 5.23 -3.72 -12.68
N SER A 131 6.45 -3.40 -13.11
CA SER A 131 6.91 -2.03 -13.11
C SER A 131 6.56 -1.36 -14.42
N LEU A 132 5.86 -0.24 -14.33
CA LEU A 132 5.49 0.56 -15.50
C LEU A 132 6.40 1.77 -15.61
N ASN A 133 6.39 2.45 -16.73
CA ASN A 133 7.18 3.66 -16.96
C ASN A 133 8.68 3.41 -16.79
N GLN A 134 9.16 2.27 -17.19
CA GLN A 134 10.60 1.98 -17.16
C GLN A 134 11.29 2.70 -18.30
N GLU A 135 12.46 3.19 -17.98
CA GLU A 135 13.32 3.81 -18.98
C GLU A 135 14.46 2.89 -19.32
#